data_ae6c6921ecf0d1e4a501ade5ab766a55
#
_entry.id   ae6c6921ecf0d1e4a501ade5ab766a55
#
_cell.length_a   1.000
_cell.length_b   1.000
_cell.length_c   1.000
_cell.angle_alpha   90.00
_cell.angle_beta   90.00
_cell.angle_gamma   90.00
#
_symmetry.space_group_name_H-M   'P 1'
#
loop_
_entity.id
_entity.type
_entity.pdbx_description
1 polymer ?
#
loop_
_entity_poly.entity_id
_entity_poly.type
_entity_poly.pdbx_seq_one_letter_code
_entity_poly.pdbx_strand_id
1 'polypeptide(L)'
;MKFTKLKQTTENASSSVVGNGGQAALKLPKKKRMMDLTAKRNAMGYIFILPFLVGLVLIYIPALVESFRFSISDVDKVNYIFTPAGLTHYKDAIFGDAYFIRGIVESLGTMLMNVLVILIYALIIATLLNRNLGGKGFYRAMLFLPVVISTGVIVTAENMGLVSAAALTTEAGNVAGGLFTQVDIKLLLNSLSISPQLTSLVSGAIDNIYSIVTNSGVQLIIFLAGLQSISPAIYESATVEGATWWESFWKITIPMISPLILVNMVYTIVDSFTNSSNSVMGDIFGRITTGAYEEASARAFVYLAFVGIIIAVVVAVVNHFVFYENK
;
A
#
# COMPACT_ATOMS: atom_id res chain seq x y z
N MET A 1 27.84 4.20 -55.75
CA MET A 1 29.26 4.24 -56.16
C MET A 1 30.21 4.54 -54.99
N LYS A 2 29.91 4.07 -53.76
CA LYS A 2 30.73 4.26 -52.55
C LYS A 2 31.05 2.98 -51.77
N PHE A 3 30.49 1.84 -52.16
CA PHE A 3 30.71 0.55 -51.48
C PHE A 3 31.81 -0.33 -52.09
N THR A 4 32.31 0.03 -53.30
CA THR A 4 33.34 -0.76 -54.01
C THR A 4 34.77 -0.37 -53.61
N LYS A 5 34.99 0.78 -52.97
CA LYS A 5 36.33 1.25 -52.54
C LYS A 5 36.82 0.72 -51.21
N LEU A 6 35.93 0.19 -50.36
CA LEU A 6 36.31 -0.36 -49.05
C LEU A 6 36.77 -1.83 -49.07
N LYS A 7 36.44 -2.54 -50.17
CA LYS A 7 36.84 -3.95 -50.33
C LYS A 7 38.25 -4.14 -50.90
N GLN A 8 38.76 -3.12 -51.62
CA GLN A 8 40.12 -3.17 -52.18
C GLN A 8 41.22 -2.74 -51.20
N THR A 9 40.90 -2.07 -50.10
CA THR A 9 41.90 -1.64 -49.12
C THR A 9 42.22 -2.73 -48.07
N THR A 10 41.36 -3.74 -47.96
CA THR A 10 41.58 -4.87 -47.02
C THR A 10 42.31 -6.03 -47.66
N GLU A 11 42.30 -6.16 -48.97
CA GLU A 11 43.03 -7.24 -49.69
C GLU A 11 44.51 -6.93 -49.94
N ASN A 12 44.92 -5.65 -49.98
CA ASN A 12 46.31 -5.24 -50.16
C ASN A 12 47.11 -5.17 -48.83
N ALA A 13 46.48 -5.38 -47.69
CA ALA A 13 47.17 -5.40 -46.38
C ALA A 13 47.61 -6.82 -45.92
N SER A 14 47.22 -7.87 -46.67
CA SER A 14 47.50 -9.26 -46.31
C SER A 14 48.66 -9.92 -47.04
N SER A 15 49.31 -9.20 -48.02
CA SER A 15 50.35 -9.81 -48.87
C SER A 15 51.79 -9.31 -48.65
N SER A 16 52.07 -8.56 -47.60
CA SER A 16 53.43 -8.01 -47.38
C SER A 16 54.07 -8.31 -46.02
N VAL A 17 53.74 -9.40 -45.37
CA VAL A 17 54.50 -9.83 -44.18
C VAL A 17 54.78 -11.33 -44.23
N VAL A 18 55.70 -11.71 -45.14
CA VAL A 18 56.48 -12.95 -45.00
C VAL A 18 57.96 -12.54 -45.17
N GLY A 19 58.63 -12.45 -44.04
CA GLY A 19 60.07 -12.18 -44.05
C GLY A 19 60.63 -11.97 -42.64
N ASN A 20 61.28 -13.01 -42.12
CA ASN A 20 62.35 -13.01 -41.10
C ASN A 20 62.01 -12.83 -39.61
N GLY A 21 62.11 -13.92 -38.92
CA GLY A 21 62.87 -14.24 -37.71
C GLY A 21 62.92 -13.20 -36.57
N GLY A 22 62.14 -13.40 -35.54
CA GLY A 22 62.29 -12.70 -34.27
C GLY A 22 61.02 -12.88 -33.41
N GLN A 23 61.04 -13.85 -32.49
CA GLN A 23 59.97 -14.01 -31.51
C GLN A 23 59.89 -12.80 -30.60
N ALA A 24 59.26 -11.76 -31.01
CA ALA A 24 58.75 -10.71 -30.14
C ALA A 24 57.33 -11.17 -29.67
N ALA A 25 57.25 -11.76 -28.51
CA ALA A 25 55.99 -12.03 -27.84
C ALA A 25 55.25 -10.69 -27.67
N LEU A 26 54.28 -10.43 -28.57
CA LEU A 26 53.32 -9.36 -28.42
C LEU A 26 52.58 -9.61 -27.09
N LYS A 27 52.99 -8.89 -26.01
CA LYS A 27 52.23 -8.79 -24.79
C LYS A 27 50.88 -8.18 -25.16
N LEU A 28 49.87 -9.03 -25.35
CA LEU A 28 48.50 -8.60 -25.44
C LEU A 28 48.19 -7.74 -24.22
N PRO A 29 47.63 -6.52 -24.40
CA PRO A 29 47.27 -5.70 -23.28
C PRO A 29 46.29 -6.52 -22.42
N LYS A 30 46.60 -6.70 -21.12
CA LYS A 30 45.71 -7.33 -20.15
C LYS A 30 44.35 -6.68 -20.31
N LYS A 31 43.36 -7.46 -20.81
CA LYS A 31 41.97 -7.06 -20.92
C LYS A 31 41.55 -6.50 -19.56
N LYS A 32 41.57 -5.17 -19.39
CA LYS A 32 40.99 -4.52 -18.22
C LYS A 32 39.59 -5.08 -18.13
N ARG A 33 39.33 -5.84 -17.08
CA ARG A 33 38.01 -6.39 -16.76
C ARG A 33 37.09 -5.20 -16.70
N MET A 34 36.46 -4.84 -17.84
CA MET A 34 35.40 -3.87 -17.87
C MET A 34 34.34 -4.43 -16.93
N MET A 35 34.23 -3.84 -15.75
CA MET A 35 33.11 -4.14 -14.87
C MET A 35 31.85 -4.02 -15.72
N ASP A 36 31.14 -5.13 -15.80
CA ASP A 36 29.96 -5.25 -16.61
C ASP A 36 29.05 -4.03 -16.36
N LEU A 37 28.66 -3.31 -17.41
CA LEU A 37 27.84 -2.09 -17.29
C LEU A 37 26.55 -2.36 -16.50
N THR A 38 26.07 -3.60 -16.55
CA THR A 38 24.95 -4.11 -15.74
C THR A 38 25.30 -4.15 -14.26
N ALA A 39 26.47 -4.62 -13.86
CA ALA A 39 26.90 -4.64 -12.46
C ALA A 39 27.08 -3.22 -11.90
N LYS A 40 27.61 -2.29 -12.69
CA LYS A 40 27.75 -0.88 -12.27
C LYS A 40 26.38 -0.19 -12.16
N ARG A 41 25.43 -0.48 -13.05
CA ARG A 41 24.06 0.05 -12.97
C ARG A 41 23.31 -0.49 -11.75
N ASN A 42 23.47 -1.78 -11.47
CA ASN A 42 22.87 -2.39 -10.28
C ASN A 42 23.47 -1.83 -9.00
N ALA A 43 24.78 -1.62 -8.93
CA ALA A 43 25.45 -1.02 -7.78
C ALA A 43 24.97 0.43 -7.52
N MET A 44 24.74 1.24 -8.55
CA MET A 44 24.13 2.56 -8.39
C MET A 44 22.72 2.47 -7.78
N GLY A 45 21.90 1.49 -8.20
CA GLY A 45 20.57 1.28 -7.61
C GLY A 45 20.63 1.04 -6.10
N TYR A 46 21.57 0.20 -5.63
CA TYR A 46 21.77 -0.04 -4.19
C TYR A 46 22.20 1.21 -3.43
N ILE A 47 23.05 2.06 -4.03
CA ILE A 47 23.50 3.33 -3.40
C ILE A 47 22.32 4.28 -3.20
N PHE A 48 21.36 4.36 -4.14
CA PHE A 48 20.17 5.19 -3.97
C PHE A 48 19.22 4.69 -2.88
N ILE A 49 19.13 3.36 -2.70
CA ILE A 49 18.27 2.76 -1.67
C ILE A 49 18.96 2.76 -0.30
N LEU A 50 20.30 2.84 -0.25
CA LEU A 50 21.11 2.73 0.96
C LEU A 50 20.69 3.69 2.09
N PRO A 51 20.45 5.00 1.87
CA PRO A 51 20.02 5.89 2.94
C PRO A 51 18.71 5.45 3.60
N PHE A 52 17.76 4.98 2.80
CA PHE A 52 16.49 4.44 3.30
C PHE A 52 16.71 3.14 4.09
N LEU A 53 17.50 2.20 3.56
CA LEU A 53 17.82 0.95 4.26
C LEU A 53 18.55 1.18 5.57
N VAL A 54 19.51 2.12 5.60
CA VAL A 54 20.23 2.48 6.84
C VAL A 54 19.26 3.04 7.86
N GLY A 55 18.38 3.96 7.48
CA GLY A 55 17.35 4.50 8.38
C GLY A 55 16.41 3.40 8.92
N LEU A 56 15.96 2.52 8.03
CA LEU A 56 15.10 1.39 8.41
C LEU A 56 15.82 0.46 9.39
N VAL A 57 17.07 0.07 9.12
CA VAL A 57 17.86 -0.82 10.00
C VAL A 57 18.15 -0.16 11.34
N LEU A 58 18.52 1.10 11.36
CA LEU A 58 18.90 1.79 12.60
C LEU A 58 17.73 2.15 13.50
N ILE A 59 16.53 2.36 12.94
CA ILE A 59 15.34 2.80 13.70
C ILE A 59 14.41 1.62 13.96
N TYR A 60 14.03 0.88 12.92
CA TYR A 60 13.00 -0.17 13.04
C TYR A 60 13.52 -1.44 13.71
N ILE A 61 14.74 -1.89 13.41
CA ILE A 61 15.25 -3.13 14.00
C ILE A 61 15.43 -3.01 15.53
N PRO A 62 16.02 -1.94 16.09
CA PRO A 62 16.07 -1.79 17.54
C PRO A 62 14.67 -1.76 18.18
N ALA A 63 13.71 -1.03 17.59
CA ALA A 63 12.35 -0.96 18.10
C ALA A 63 11.65 -2.34 18.09
N LEU A 64 11.85 -3.14 17.02
CA LEU A 64 11.32 -4.50 16.96
C LEU A 64 11.97 -5.42 17.99
N VAL A 65 13.29 -5.31 18.19
CA VAL A 65 14.01 -6.10 19.19
C VAL A 65 13.54 -5.75 20.60
N GLU A 66 13.40 -4.48 20.90
CA GLU A 66 12.85 -4.02 22.19
C GLU A 66 11.41 -4.52 22.41
N SER A 67 10.54 -4.36 21.42
CA SER A 67 9.16 -4.87 21.48
C SER A 67 9.14 -6.39 21.69
N PHE A 68 10.03 -7.14 21.03
CA PHE A 68 10.17 -8.57 21.23
C PHE A 68 10.66 -8.91 22.63
N ARG A 69 11.60 -8.14 23.21
CA ARG A 69 12.04 -8.31 24.60
C ARG A 69 10.89 -8.10 25.58
N PHE A 70 10.07 -7.05 25.37
CA PHE A 70 8.88 -6.84 26.18
C PHE A 70 7.93 -8.04 26.12
N SER A 71 7.71 -8.62 24.95
CA SER A 71 6.75 -9.72 24.78
C SER A 71 7.11 -11.01 25.51
N ILE A 72 8.39 -11.23 25.85
CA ILE A 72 8.90 -12.43 26.54
C ILE A 72 9.38 -12.17 27.98
N SER A 73 9.22 -10.95 28.48
CA SER A 73 9.68 -10.53 29.78
C SER A 73 8.56 -9.83 30.56
N ASP A 74 8.57 -9.97 31.88
CA ASP A 74 7.82 -9.09 32.77
C ASP A 74 8.70 -7.90 33.12
N VAL A 75 8.14 -6.70 33.07
CA VAL A 75 8.86 -5.46 33.37
C VAL A 75 8.37 -4.86 34.67
N ASP A 76 9.24 -4.77 35.65
CA ASP A 76 8.95 -3.98 36.85
C ASP A 76 8.91 -2.48 36.43
N LYS A 77 7.71 -1.91 36.50
CA LYS A 77 7.42 -0.52 36.08
C LYS A 77 8.13 0.52 36.94
N VAL A 78 8.59 0.15 38.12
CA VAL A 78 9.27 1.05 39.07
C VAL A 78 10.78 1.07 38.81
N ASN A 79 11.38 -0.13 38.67
CA ASN A 79 12.81 -0.30 38.57
C ASN A 79 13.33 -0.57 37.16
N TYR A 80 12.44 -0.74 36.18
CA TYR A 80 12.76 -1.13 34.79
C TYR A 80 13.59 -2.42 34.70
N ILE A 81 13.34 -3.37 35.62
CA ILE A 81 14.03 -4.65 35.65
C ILE A 81 13.24 -5.64 34.80
N PHE A 82 13.90 -6.23 33.80
CA PHE A 82 13.33 -7.28 32.95
C PHE A 82 13.54 -8.64 33.59
N THR A 83 12.44 -9.30 33.95
CA THR A 83 12.46 -10.70 34.40
C THR A 83 11.92 -11.60 33.26
N PRO A 84 12.61 -12.69 32.90
CA PRO A 84 12.18 -13.53 31.79
C PRO A 84 10.86 -14.24 32.14
N ALA A 85 9.77 -13.90 31.45
CA ALA A 85 8.44 -14.53 31.60
C ALA A 85 8.21 -15.64 30.55
N GLY A 86 9.09 -15.76 29.55
CA GLY A 86 8.96 -16.74 28.47
C GLY A 86 7.73 -16.51 27.62
N LEU A 87 6.89 -17.54 27.45
CA LEU A 87 5.69 -17.47 26.59
C LEU A 87 4.38 -17.24 27.37
N THR A 88 4.45 -16.77 28.61
CA THR A 88 3.27 -16.59 29.47
C THR A 88 2.29 -15.60 28.83
N HIS A 89 2.75 -14.43 28.42
CA HIS A 89 1.92 -13.39 27.78
C HIS A 89 1.27 -13.87 26.47
N TYR A 90 1.97 -14.73 25.71
CA TYR A 90 1.40 -15.35 24.51
C TYR A 90 0.28 -16.35 24.82
N LYS A 91 0.46 -17.14 25.89
CA LYS A 91 -0.59 -18.07 26.35
C LYS A 91 -1.80 -17.31 26.87
N ASP A 92 -1.58 -16.26 27.62
CA ASP A 92 -2.65 -15.41 28.14
C ASP A 92 -3.40 -14.69 27.00
N ALA A 93 -2.69 -14.22 25.99
CA ALA A 93 -3.30 -13.61 24.81
C ALA A 93 -4.17 -14.60 24.02
N ILE A 94 -3.73 -15.85 23.87
CA ILE A 94 -4.43 -16.84 23.04
C ILE A 94 -5.48 -17.63 23.83
N PHE A 95 -5.21 -17.98 25.07
CA PHE A 95 -6.08 -18.87 25.86
C PHE A 95 -6.72 -18.18 27.08
N GLY A 96 -6.12 -17.09 27.55
CA GLY A 96 -6.62 -16.37 28.74
C GLY A 96 -7.66 -15.30 28.42
N ASP A 97 -7.60 -14.70 27.22
CA ASP A 97 -8.46 -13.59 26.84
C ASP A 97 -9.35 -13.90 25.63
N ALA A 98 -10.59 -14.31 25.95
CA ALA A 98 -11.59 -14.58 24.92
C ALA A 98 -11.99 -13.34 24.10
N TYR A 99 -11.84 -12.12 24.63
CA TYR A 99 -12.14 -10.88 23.91
C TYR A 99 -11.15 -10.65 22.80
N PHE A 100 -9.87 -10.90 23.04
CA PHE A 100 -8.82 -10.74 22.03
C PHE A 100 -9.05 -11.66 20.84
N ILE A 101 -9.32 -12.95 21.08
CA ILE A 101 -9.60 -13.94 20.03
C ILE A 101 -10.88 -13.60 19.27
N ARG A 102 -11.92 -13.20 20.00
CA ARG A 102 -13.16 -12.75 19.36
C ARG A 102 -12.93 -11.52 18.50
N GLY A 103 -12.15 -10.55 18.97
CA GLY A 103 -11.76 -9.38 18.20
C GLY A 103 -11.01 -9.73 16.90
N ILE A 104 -10.13 -10.73 16.94
CA ILE A 104 -9.45 -11.22 15.73
C ILE A 104 -10.46 -11.78 14.70
N VAL A 105 -11.39 -12.61 15.14
CA VAL A 105 -12.43 -13.21 14.27
C VAL A 105 -13.35 -12.14 13.70
N GLU A 106 -13.77 -11.18 14.51
CA GLU A 106 -14.61 -10.06 14.09
C GLU A 106 -13.89 -9.15 13.09
N SER A 107 -12.60 -8.86 13.36
CA SER A 107 -11.73 -8.11 12.44
C SER A 107 -11.58 -8.81 11.08
N LEU A 108 -11.53 -10.14 11.04
CA LEU A 108 -11.47 -10.91 9.80
C LEU A 108 -12.76 -10.74 8.99
N GLY A 109 -13.92 -10.85 9.63
CA GLY A 109 -15.22 -10.65 8.98
C GLY A 109 -15.36 -9.25 8.39
N THR A 110 -15.01 -8.23 9.17
CA THR A 110 -15.04 -6.82 8.76
C THR A 110 -14.06 -6.57 7.60
N MET A 111 -12.84 -7.12 7.69
CA MET A 111 -11.83 -7.00 6.63
C MET A 111 -12.32 -7.60 5.32
N LEU A 112 -12.90 -8.80 5.32
CA LEU A 112 -13.39 -9.43 4.08
C LEU A 112 -14.44 -8.57 3.38
N MET A 113 -15.38 -8.01 4.13
CA MET A 113 -16.40 -7.11 3.59
C MET A 113 -15.77 -5.81 3.08
N ASN A 114 -14.89 -5.18 3.87
CA ASN A 114 -14.24 -3.94 3.50
C ASN A 114 -13.39 -4.08 2.23
N VAL A 115 -12.57 -5.14 2.14
CA VAL A 115 -11.73 -5.38 0.96
C VAL A 115 -12.57 -5.46 -0.30
N LEU A 116 -13.65 -6.25 -0.30
CA LEU A 116 -14.52 -6.39 -1.46
C LEU A 116 -15.16 -5.06 -1.86
N VAL A 117 -15.76 -4.37 -0.89
CA VAL A 117 -16.51 -3.14 -1.17
C VAL A 117 -15.56 -2.01 -1.62
N ILE A 118 -14.42 -1.83 -0.94
CA ILE A 118 -13.43 -0.79 -1.29
C ILE A 118 -12.82 -1.04 -2.67
N LEU A 119 -12.46 -2.28 -3.00
CA LEU A 119 -11.89 -2.61 -4.31
C LEU A 119 -12.89 -2.40 -5.44
N ILE A 120 -14.13 -2.85 -5.28
CA ILE A 120 -15.19 -2.65 -6.28
C ILE A 120 -15.45 -1.15 -6.46
N TYR A 121 -15.62 -0.41 -5.38
CA TYR A 121 -15.83 1.04 -5.42
C TYR A 121 -14.67 1.74 -6.12
N ALA A 122 -13.43 1.49 -5.69
CA ALA A 122 -12.25 2.12 -6.27
C ALA A 122 -12.10 1.80 -7.77
N LEU A 123 -12.37 0.57 -8.19
CA LEU A 123 -12.31 0.16 -9.59
C LEU A 123 -13.37 0.86 -10.44
N ILE A 124 -14.62 0.92 -9.95
CA ILE A 124 -15.71 1.62 -10.66
C ILE A 124 -15.38 3.09 -10.85
N ILE A 125 -14.96 3.76 -9.76
CA ILE A 125 -14.62 5.18 -9.80
C ILE A 125 -13.38 5.43 -10.67
N ALA A 126 -12.34 4.62 -10.59
CA ALA A 126 -11.16 4.72 -11.45
C ALA A 126 -11.52 4.57 -12.94
N THR A 127 -12.38 3.60 -13.27
CA THR A 127 -12.87 3.39 -14.64
C THR A 127 -13.67 4.57 -15.15
N LEU A 128 -14.53 5.15 -14.31
CA LEU A 128 -15.30 6.35 -14.63
C LEU A 128 -14.39 7.56 -14.88
N LEU A 129 -13.41 7.79 -14.02
CA LEU A 129 -12.42 8.86 -14.12
C LEU A 129 -11.44 8.69 -15.28
N ASN A 130 -11.22 7.47 -15.74
CA ASN A 130 -10.38 7.20 -16.90
C ASN A 130 -11.05 7.59 -18.22
N ARG A 131 -12.38 7.69 -18.25
CA ARG A 131 -13.10 8.14 -19.46
C ARG A 131 -12.78 9.60 -19.81
N ASN A 132 -13.02 9.96 -21.08
CA ASN A 132 -12.83 11.32 -21.58
C ASN A 132 -14.00 12.24 -21.16
N LEU A 133 -14.02 12.60 -19.88
CA LEU A 133 -14.99 13.57 -19.32
C LEU A 133 -14.40 14.99 -19.45
N GLY A 134 -15.23 15.96 -19.83
CA GLY A 134 -14.86 17.38 -19.73
C GLY A 134 -14.60 17.72 -18.25
N GLY A 135 -13.51 18.44 -17.93
CA GLY A 135 -13.20 18.81 -16.56
C GLY A 135 -12.54 17.74 -15.68
N LYS A 136 -11.84 16.77 -16.27
CA LYS A 136 -11.15 15.66 -15.57
C LYS A 136 -10.37 16.08 -14.32
N GLY A 137 -9.68 17.24 -14.38
CA GLY A 137 -8.90 17.75 -13.24
C GLY A 137 -9.77 18.08 -12.03
N PHE A 138 -10.94 18.65 -12.25
CA PHE A 138 -11.88 19.01 -11.19
C PHE A 138 -12.45 17.74 -10.51
N TYR A 139 -12.90 16.76 -11.29
CA TYR A 139 -13.44 15.51 -10.73
C TYR A 139 -12.37 14.73 -9.94
N ARG A 140 -11.12 14.70 -10.45
CA ARG A 140 -10.00 14.09 -9.72
C ARG A 140 -9.73 14.83 -8.41
N ALA A 141 -9.65 16.15 -8.43
CA ALA A 141 -9.45 16.94 -7.22
C ALA A 141 -10.57 16.72 -6.20
N MET A 142 -11.82 16.70 -6.64
CA MET A 142 -12.98 16.49 -5.77
C MET A 142 -12.96 15.09 -5.12
N LEU A 143 -12.58 14.05 -5.85
CA LEU A 143 -12.51 12.68 -5.31
C LEU A 143 -11.27 12.42 -4.45
N PHE A 144 -10.18 13.17 -4.66
CA PHE A 144 -9.00 13.07 -3.79
C PHE A 144 -9.11 13.92 -2.53
N LEU A 145 -9.98 14.91 -2.50
CA LEU A 145 -10.14 15.79 -1.35
C LEU A 145 -10.48 15.01 -0.05
N PRO A 146 -11.46 14.10 -0.01
CA PRO A 146 -11.75 13.29 1.17
C PRO A 146 -10.55 12.46 1.63
N VAL A 147 -9.78 11.90 0.67
CA VAL A 147 -8.58 11.11 0.95
C VAL A 147 -7.49 11.95 1.61
N VAL A 148 -7.22 13.13 1.08
CA VAL A 148 -6.23 14.06 1.66
C VAL A 148 -6.64 14.49 3.08
N ILE A 149 -7.93 14.70 3.29
CA ILE A 149 -8.46 15.05 4.61
C ILE A 149 -8.32 13.86 5.57
N SER A 150 -8.60 12.64 5.13
CA SER A 150 -8.53 11.42 5.95
C SER A 150 -7.11 10.96 6.31
N THR A 151 -6.06 11.46 5.62
CA THR A 151 -4.66 11.12 5.94
C THR A 151 -4.22 11.56 7.34
N GLY A 152 -5.12 12.12 8.13
CA GLY A 152 -4.87 12.49 9.52
C GLY A 152 -3.97 13.71 9.70
N VAL A 153 -3.56 14.40 8.61
CA VAL A 153 -2.76 15.61 8.70
C VAL A 153 -3.48 16.68 9.53
N ILE A 154 -4.81 16.77 9.38
CA ILE A 154 -5.62 17.72 10.16
C ILE A 154 -5.75 17.24 11.60
N VAL A 155 -5.99 15.96 11.82
CA VAL A 155 -6.11 15.34 13.16
C VAL A 155 -4.78 15.40 13.93
N THR A 156 -3.66 15.16 13.24
CA THR A 156 -2.32 15.28 13.85
C THR A 156 -1.96 16.73 14.15
N ALA A 157 -2.34 17.68 13.30
CA ALA A 157 -2.17 19.11 13.58
C ALA A 157 -2.98 19.57 14.80
N GLU A 158 -4.19 19.07 14.96
CA GLU A 158 -5.05 19.30 16.12
C GLU A 158 -4.45 18.69 17.40
N ASN A 159 -4.02 17.44 17.35
CA ASN A 159 -3.40 16.75 18.48
C ASN A 159 -2.05 17.37 18.88
N MET A 160 -1.32 17.97 17.95
CA MET A 160 -0.07 18.70 18.22
C MET A 160 -0.31 20.11 18.78
N GLY A 161 -1.57 20.54 18.95
CA GLY A 161 -1.92 21.88 19.42
C GLY A 161 -1.52 23.01 18.46
N LEU A 162 -1.12 22.66 17.22
CA LEU A 162 -0.72 23.63 16.19
C LEU A 162 -1.94 24.41 15.65
N VAL A 163 -3.12 23.80 15.76
CA VAL A 163 -4.40 24.44 15.50
C VAL A 163 -5.12 24.46 16.83
N SER A 164 -5.12 25.61 17.50
CA SER A 164 -5.86 25.73 18.76
C SER A 164 -7.33 25.43 18.51
N ALA A 165 -7.95 24.66 19.40
CA ALA A 165 -9.39 24.38 19.35
C ALA A 165 -10.26 25.65 19.17
N ALA A 166 -9.75 26.80 19.62
CA ALA A 166 -10.36 28.13 19.42
C ALA A 166 -10.38 28.58 17.93
N ALA A 167 -9.46 28.10 17.09
CA ALA A 167 -9.46 28.47 15.66
C ALA A 167 -10.47 27.60 14.86
N LEU A 168 -10.84 26.44 15.38
CA LEU A 168 -11.85 25.57 14.79
C LEU A 168 -13.28 25.94 15.20
N THR A 169 -13.43 26.72 16.27
CA THR A 169 -14.72 27.25 16.73
C THR A 169 -15.12 28.57 16.05
N THR A 170 -14.22 29.22 15.33
CA THR A 170 -14.57 30.31 14.42
C THR A 170 -15.21 29.78 13.15
N GLU A 171 -16.17 30.49 12.60
CA GLU A 171 -17.02 30.10 11.47
C GLU A 171 -16.27 29.53 10.26
N ALA A 172 -14.99 29.88 10.07
CA ALA A 172 -14.11 29.32 9.02
C ALA A 172 -13.66 27.89 9.31
N GLY A 173 -13.48 27.48 10.57
CA GLY A 173 -13.22 26.09 10.97
C GLY A 173 -14.44 25.20 10.76
N ASN A 174 -15.61 25.74 11.02
CA ASN A 174 -16.89 25.06 10.75
C ASN A 174 -17.15 24.85 9.25
N VAL A 175 -16.65 25.69 8.36
CA VAL A 175 -16.85 25.54 6.92
C VAL A 175 -15.91 24.49 6.32
N ALA A 176 -14.65 24.42 6.73
CA ALA A 176 -13.70 23.41 6.22
C ALA A 176 -13.86 22.05 6.91
N GLY A 177 -14.09 22.02 8.22
CA GLY A 177 -14.43 20.82 8.97
C GLY A 177 -15.87 20.38 8.76
N GLY A 178 -16.81 21.31 8.66
CA GLY A 178 -18.24 21.03 8.52
C GLY A 178 -18.70 20.56 7.14
N LEU A 179 -17.87 20.68 6.09
CA LEU A 179 -18.18 20.05 4.80
C LEU A 179 -17.83 18.55 4.78
N PHE A 180 -17.01 18.09 5.74
CA PHE A 180 -16.49 16.72 5.75
C PHE A 180 -16.46 16.06 7.13
N THR A 181 -16.69 16.80 8.23
CA THR A 181 -17.15 16.15 9.46
C THR A 181 -18.51 15.53 9.16
N GLN A 182 -18.71 14.33 9.67
CA GLN A 182 -20.02 13.73 9.73
C GLN A 182 -20.96 14.86 10.18
N VAL A 183 -21.68 15.48 9.23
CA VAL A 183 -22.80 16.32 9.56
C VAL A 183 -23.54 15.49 10.58
N ASP A 184 -23.83 16.04 11.75
CA ASP A 184 -24.55 15.30 12.78
C ASP A 184 -25.95 15.02 12.25
N ILE A 185 -25.97 14.13 11.24
CA ILE A 185 -27.18 13.66 10.57
C ILE A 185 -28.11 13.10 11.62
N LYS A 186 -27.54 12.56 12.71
CA LYS A 186 -28.31 12.19 13.91
C LYS A 186 -29.06 13.37 14.52
N LEU A 187 -28.42 14.54 14.60
CA LEU A 187 -29.09 15.76 15.09
C LEU A 187 -30.18 16.21 14.11
N LEU A 188 -29.90 16.21 12.81
CA LEU A 188 -30.90 16.56 11.80
C LEU A 188 -32.07 15.57 11.77
N LEU A 189 -31.80 14.27 11.79
CA LEU A 189 -32.83 13.24 11.81
C LEU A 189 -33.66 13.26 13.10
N ASN A 190 -33.01 13.52 14.25
CA ASN A 190 -33.71 13.71 15.51
C ASN A 190 -34.58 14.98 15.52
N SER A 191 -34.12 16.08 14.87
CA SER A 191 -34.93 17.31 14.73
C SER A 191 -36.17 17.11 13.86
N LEU A 192 -36.11 16.15 12.93
CA LEU A 192 -37.24 15.77 12.06
C LEU A 192 -38.19 14.75 12.72
N SER A 193 -37.99 14.42 14.01
CA SER A 193 -38.82 13.45 14.76
C SER A 193 -38.95 12.08 14.08
N ILE A 194 -37.90 11.63 13.38
CA ILE A 194 -37.83 10.33 12.73
C ILE A 194 -37.59 9.26 13.81
N SER A 195 -38.15 8.07 13.60
CA SER A 195 -38.01 6.97 14.57
C SER A 195 -36.52 6.63 14.84
N PRO A 196 -36.12 6.33 16.09
CA PRO A 196 -34.72 6.02 16.43
C PRO A 196 -34.12 4.88 15.60
N GLN A 197 -34.93 3.93 15.18
CA GLN A 197 -34.49 2.81 14.36
C GLN A 197 -34.14 3.23 12.93
N LEU A 198 -34.94 4.11 12.30
CA LEU A 198 -34.62 4.69 10.99
C LEU A 198 -33.43 5.61 11.07
N THR A 199 -33.32 6.40 12.13
CA THR A 199 -32.15 7.27 12.38
C THR A 199 -30.87 6.46 12.48
N SER A 200 -30.85 5.35 13.21
CA SER A 200 -29.67 4.49 13.33
C SER A 200 -29.29 3.80 12.01
N LEU A 201 -30.28 3.34 11.22
CA LEU A 201 -30.03 2.74 9.93
C LEU A 201 -29.46 3.74 8.91
N VAL A 202 -30.05 4.94 8.82
CA VAL A 202 -29.59 5.99 7.91
C VAL A 202 -28.21 6.49 8.28
N SER A 203 -27.97 6.79 9.57
CA SER A 203 -26.65 7.24 10.02
C SER A 203 -25.60 6.16 9.81
N GLY A 204 -25.89 4.89 10.12
CA GLY A 204 -24.96 3.79 9.87
C GLY A 204 -24.64 3.60 8.38
N ALA A 205 -25.62 3.75 7.49
CA ALA A 205 -25.38 3.70 6.05
C ALA A 205 -24.45 4.82 5.57
N ILE A 206 -24.65 6.04 6.07
CA ILE A 206 -23.82 7.21 5.72
C ILE A 206 -22.41 7.06 6.29
N ASP A 207 -22.26 6.61 7.54
CA ASP A 207 -20.98 6.34 8.16
C ASP A 207 -20.18 5.29 7.36
N ASN A 208 -20.85 4.25 6.89
CA ASN A 208 -20.24 3.24 6.04
C ASN A 208 -19.81 3.79 4.67
N ILE A 209 -20.66 4.58 4.00
CA ILE A 209 -20.33 5.20 2.72
C ILE A 209 -19.13 6.14 2.89
N TYR A 210 -19.15 6.99 3.91
CA TYR A 210 -18.04 7.88 4.22
C TYR A 210 -16.73 7.11 4.45
N SER A 211 -16.77 6.06 5.25
CA SER A 211 -15.61 5.18 5.49
C SER A 211 -15.08 4.54 4.20
N ILE A 212 -15.96 4.04 3.33
CA ILE A 212 -15.56 3.46 2.05
C ILE A 212 -14.87 4.51 1.17
N VAL A 213 -15.43 5.70 1.06
CA VAL A 213 -14.87 6.79 0.24
C VAL A 213 -13.49 7.22 0.75
N THR A 214 -13.36 7.43 2.06
CA THR A 214 -12.08 7.87 2.67
C THR A 214 -11.00 6.81 2.60
N ASN A 215 -11.36 5.55 2.83
CA ASN A 215 -10.39 4.44 2.82
C ASN A 215 -10.06 3.92 1.41
N SER A 216 -10.78 4.35 0.36
CA SER A 216 -10.56 3.88 -1.02
C SER A 216 -9.56 4.71 -1.83
N GLY A 217 -9.01 5.77 -1.26
CA GLY A 217 -8.26 6.74 -2.04
C GLY A 217 -6.97 6.24 -2.66
N VAL A 218 -6.18 5.47 -1.92
CA VAL A 218 -4.92 4.89 -2.42
C VAL A 218 -5.22 3.87 -3.50
N GLN A 219 -6.21 3.01 -3.31
CA GLN A 219 -6.64 2.00 -4.26
C GLN A 219 -7.11 2.63 -5.57
N LEU A 220 -7.83 3.76 -5.47
CA LEU A 220 -8.31 4.51 -6.62
C LEU A 220 -7.15 5.07 -7.45
N ILE A 221 -6.12 5.61 -6.80
CA ILE A 221 -4.91 6.12 -7.49
C ILE A 221 -4.19 4.99 -8.22
N ILE A 222 -4.00 3.85 -7.56
CA ILE A 222 -3.32 2.69 -8.14
C ILE A 222 -4.10 2.16 -9.35
N PHE A 223 -5.42 2.00 -9.24
CA PHE A 223 -6.25 1.57 -10.36
C PHE A 223 -6.27 2.59 -11.49
N LEU A 224 -6.36 3.87 -11.19
CA LEU A 224 -6.34 4.92 -12.20
C LEU A 224 -5.01 4.96 -12.96
N ALA A 225 -3.88 4.81 -12.27
CA ALA A 225 -2.55 4.72 -12.89
C ALA A 225 -2.46 3.47 -13.79
N GLY A 226 -2.95 2.32 -13.33
CA GLY A 226 -2.99 1.10 -14.12
C GLY A 226 -3.87 1.21 -15.36
N LEU A 227 -5.06 1.76 -15.23
CA LEU A 227 -5.95 1.97 -16.38
C LEU A 227 -5.36 2.94 -17.41
N GLN A 228 -4.59 3.93 -16.97
CA GLN A 228 -3.90 4.88 -17.88
C GLN A 228 -2.68 4.28 -18.56
N SER A 229 -2.12 3.19 -18.05
CA SER A 229 -0.98 2.51 -18.67
C SER A 229 -1.39 1.63 -19.85
N ILE A 230 -2.66 1.28 -19.98
CA ILE A 230 -3.18 0.48 -21.09
C ILE A 230 -3.21 1.34 -22.37
N SER A 231 -2.57 0.84 -23.44
CA SER A 231 -2.54 1.55 -24.72
C SER A 231 -3.94 1.73 -25.31
N PRO A 232 -4.34 2.95 -25.74
CA PRO A 232 -5.63 3.18 -26.42
C PRO A 232 -5.82 2.33 -27.67
N ALA A 233 -4.73 2.00 -28.38
CA ALA A 233 -4.76 1.18 -29.58
C ALA A 233 -5.39 -0.21 -29.37
N ILE A 234 -5.27 -0.77 -28.15
CA ILE A 234 -5.88 -2.05 -27.81
C ILE A 234 -7.41 -1.93 -27.81
N TYR A 235 -7.94 -0.84 -27.29
CA TYR A 235 -9.38 -0.60 -27.26
C TYR A 235 -9.93 -0.25 -28.65
N GLU A 236 -9.14 0.47 -29.45
CA GLU A 236 -9.46 0.82 -30.85
C GLU A 236 -9.56 -0.45 -31.70
N SER A 237 -8.58 -1.36 -31.62
CA SER A 237 -8.62 -2.63 -32.34
C SER A 237 -9.80 -3.50 -31.91
N ALA A 238 -10.07 -3.60 -30.61
CA ALA A 238 -11.23 -4.34 -30.10
C ALA A 238 -12.56 -3.75 -30.61
N THR A 239 -12.65 -2.42 -30.73
CA THR A 239 -13.84 -1.74 -31.29
C THR A 239 -14.02 -2.05 -32.77
N VAL A 240 -12.92 -2.09 -33.56
CA VAL A 240 -12.96 -2.48 -34.99
C VAL A 240 -13.41 -3.93 -35.15
N GLU A 241 -13.04 -4.82 -34.23
CA GLU A 241 -13.51 -6.21 -34.18
C GLU A 241 -14.97 -6.36 -33.69
N GLY A 242 -15.63 -5.25 -33.32
CA GLY A 242 -17.03 -5.23 -32.89
C GLY A 242 -17.25 -5.53 -31.42
N ALA A 243 -16.18 -5.50 -30.59
CA ALA A 243 -16.32 -5.71 -29.16
C ALA A 243 -17.09 -4.56 -28.49
N THR A 244 -18.06 -4.90 -27.66
CA THR A 244 -18.78 -3.95 -26.82
C THR A 244 -17.90 -3.44 -25.70
N TRP A 245 -18.28 -2.29 -25.09
CA TRP A 245 -17.55 -1.76 -23.92
C TRP A 245 -17.50 -2.78 -22.77
N TRP A 246 -18.57 -3.53 -22.55
CA TRP A 246 -18.66 -4.56 -21.51
C TRP A 246 -17.69 -5.72 -21.77
N GLU A 247 -17.57 -6.18 -23.00
CA GLU A 247 -16.61 -7.22 -23.38
C GLU A 247 -15.18 -6.74 -23.25
N SER A 248 -14.89 -5.52 -23.70
CA SER A 248 -13.56 -4.89 -23.54
C SER A 248 -13.19 -4.74 -22.07
N PHE A 249 -14.13 -4.39 -21.21
CA PHE A 249 -13.89 -4.29 -19.77
C PHE A 249 -13.50 -5.65 -19.16
N TRP A 250 -14.25 -6.71 -19.41
CA TRP A 250 -13.97 -8.00 -18.79
C TRP A 250 -12.84 -8.78 -19.45
N LYS A 251 -12.66 -8.67 -20.78
CA LYS A 251 -11.68 -9.46 -21.53
C LYS A 251 -10.33 -8.76 -21.70
N ILE A 252 -10.28 -7.42 -21.60
CA ILE A 252 -9.06 -6.64 -21.80
C ILE A 252 -8.68 -5.93 -20.49
N THR A 253 -9.56 -5.05 -19.98
CA THR A 253 -9.25 -4.19 -18.85
C THR A 253 -8.92 -4.99 -17.59
N ILE A 254 -9.82 -5.88 -17.16
CA ILE A 254 -9.65 -6.66 -15.92
C ILE A 254 -8.40 -7.55 -15.95
N PRO A 255 -8.12 -8.34 -17.02
CA PRO A 255 -6.89 -9.12 -17.07
C PRO A 255 -5.63 -8.27 -17.04
N MET A 256 -5.59 -7.14 -17.75
CA MET A 256 -4.41 -6.26 -17.79
C MET A 256 -4.12 -5.57 -16.45
N ILE A 257 -5.15 -5.22 -15.67
CA ILE A 257 -4.97 -4.62 -14.35
C ILE A 257 -4.94 -5.67 -13.21
N SER A 258 -5.05 -6.95 -13.51
CA SER A 258 -5.11 -8.01 -12.49
C SER A 258 -3.92 -8.02 -11.51
N PRO A 259 -2.66 -7.70 -11.90
CA PRO A 259 -1.57 -7.55 -10.94
C PRO A 259 -1.81 -6.41 -9.95
N LEU A 260 -2.46 -5.33 -10.39
CA LEU A 260 -2.79 -4.18 -9.53
C LEU A 260 -3.97 -4.47 -8.60
N ILE A 261 -4.87 -5.36 -8.99
CA ILE A 261 -5.94 -5.86 -8.11
C ILE A 261 -5.30 -6.57 -6.91
N LEU A 262 -4.29 -7.43 -7.15
CA LEU A 262 -3.56 -8.09 -6.06
C LEU A 262 -2.86 -7.09 -5.13
N VAL A 263 -2.16 -6.11 -5.70
CA VAL A 263 -1.49 -5.06 -4.90
C VAL A 263 -2.49 -4.29 -4.06
N ASN A 264 -3.59 -3.84 -4.65
CA ASN A 264 -4.66 -3.14 -3.95
C ASN A 264 -5.32 -3.99 -2.86
N MET A 265 -5.52 -5.29 -3.12
CA MET A 265 -6.07 -6.22 -2.15
C MET A 265 -5.15 -6.34 -0.93
N VAL A 266 -3.84 -6.57 -1.13
CA VAL A 266 -2.86 -6.63 -0.05
C VAL A 266 -2.83 -5.32 0.74
N TYR A 267 -2.80 -4.18 0.04
CA TYR A 267 -2.82 -2.87 0.69
C TYR A 267 -4.07 -2.69 1.56
N THR A 268 -5.26 -3.01 1.02
CA THR A 268 -6.52 -2.85 1.77
C THR A 268 -6.60 -3.79 2.98
N ILE A 269 -6.03 -5.01 2.88
CA ILE A 269 -5.93 -5.93 4.00
C ILE A 269 -5.08 -5.31 5.10
N VAL A 270 -3.87 -4.84 4.77
CA VAL A 270 -2.97 -4.20 5.74
C VAL A 270 -3.64 -3.00 6.39
N ASP A 271 -4.24 -2.12 5.58
CA ASP A 271 -4.93 -0.93 6.05
C ASP A 271 -6.09 -1.26 7.00
N SER A 272 -6.93 -2.25 6.67
CA SER A 272 -8.04 -2.70 7.51
C SER A 272 -7.60 -3.24 8.87
N PHE A 273 -6.46 -3.93 8.93
CA PHE A 273 -5.93 -4.49 10.16
C PHE A 273 -5.15 -3.48 11.01
N THR A 274 -4.54 -2.47 10.39
CA THR A 274 -3.75 -1.43 11.09
C THR A 274 -4.57 -0.21 11.48
N ASN A 275 -5.80 -0.10 10.99
CA ASN A 275 -6.70 1.02 11.30
C ASN A 275 -7.00 1.09 12.80
N SER A 276 -6.97 2.31 13.36
CA SER A 276 -7.26 2.55 14.77
C SER A 276 -8.71 2.20 15.18
N SER A 277 -9.62 2.13 14.21
CA SER A 277 -11.01 1.69 14.42
C SER A 277 -11.13 0.17 14.58
N ASN A 278 -10.07 -0.59 14.34
CA ASN A 278 -10.04 -2.03 14.53
C ASN A 278 -10.02 -2.36 16.03
N SER A 279 -10.91 -3.25 16.48
CA SER A 279 -11.07 -3.59 17.90
C SER A 279 -9.79 -4.17 18.51
N VAL A 280 -9.03 -4.98 17.76
CA VAL A 280 -7.77 -5.55 18.22
C VAL A 280 -6.68 -4.49 18.35
N MET A 281 -6.58 -3.56 17.38
CA MET A 281 -5.65 -2.44 17.49
C MET A 281 -6.01 -1.52 18.66
N GLY A 282 -7.32 -1.28 18.87
CA GLY A 282 -7.82 -0.53 20.03
C GLY A 282 -7.44 -1.17 21.38
N ASP A 283 -7.54 -2.50 21.51
CA ASP A 283 -7.08 -3.23 22.70
C ASP A 283 -5.57 -3.11 22.91
N ILE A 284 -4.77 -3.30 21.84
CA ILE A 284 -3.30 -3.16 21.93
C ILE A 284 -2.92 -1.74 22.36
N PHE A 285 -3.48 -0.69 21.73
CA PHE A 285 -3.24 0.70 22.11
C PHE A 285 -3.71 1.01 23.53
N GLY A 286 -4.87 0.48 23.96
CA GLY A 286 -5.36 0.62 25.32
C GLY A 286 -4.38 0.08 26.34
N ARG A 287 -3.75 -1.07 26.07
CA ARG A 287 -2.72 -1.66 26.95
C ARG A 287 -1.44 -0.84 26.97
N ILE A 288 -1.02 -0.28 25.85
CA ILE A 288 0.13 0.63 25.79
C ILE A 288 -0.14 1.87 26.67
N THR A 289 -1.32 2.45 26.60
CA THR A 289 -1.66 3.66 27.38
C THR A 289 -1.78 3.38 28.88
N THR A 290 -2.14 2.15 29.27
CA THR A 290 -2.15 1.71 30.67
C THR A 290 -0.76 1.24 31.16
N GLY A 291 0.24 1.24 30.29
CA GLY A 291 1.62 0.83 30.62
C GLY A 291 1.83 -0.69 30.67
N ALA A 292 0.90 -1.50 30.14
CA ALA A 292 1.03 -2.96 30.03
C ALA A 292 1.75 -3.32 28.71
N TYR A 293 3.02 -2.89 28.60
CA TYR A 293 3.81 -3.03 27.36
C TYR A 293 4.08 -4.50 27.01
N GLU A 294 4.23 -5.37 28.01
CA GLU A 294 4.50 -6.79 27.89
C GLU A 294 3.34 -7.50 27.18
N GLU A 295 2.14 -7.30 27.68
CA GLU A 295 0.92 -7.86 27.12
C GLU A 295 0.59 -7.25 25.74
N ALA A 296 0.76 -5.93 25.61
CA ALA A 296 0.55 -5.24 24.33
C ALA A 296 1.48 -5.78 23.24
N SER A 297 2.76 -5.96 23.56
CA SER A 297 3.77 -6.48 22.62
C SER A 297 3.47 -7.93 22.23
N ALA A 298 3.14 -8.80 23.19
CA ALA A 298 2.79 -10.19 22.89
C ALA A 298 1.56 -10.28 21.98
N ARG A 299 0.50 -9.49 22.25
CA ARG A 299 -0.69 -9.42 21.41
C ARG A 299 -0.38 -8.87 20.02
N ALA A 300 0.47 -7.85 19.93
CA ALA A 300 0.89 -7.28 18.65
C ALA A 300 1.61 -8.33 17.78
N PHE A 301 2.49 -9.15 18.35
CA PHE A 301 3.15 -10.23 17.62
C PHE A 301 2.21 -11.35 17.19
N VAL A 302 1.27 -11.75 18.05
CA VAL A 302 0.22 -12.74 17.70
C VAL A 302 -0.61 -12.20 16.53
N TYR A 303 -1.03 -10.95 16.62
CA TYR A 303 -1.82 -10.30 15.59
C TYR A 303 -1.05 -10.14 14.28
N LEU A 304 0.21 -9.73 14.35
CA LEU A 304 1.11 -9.63 13.17
C LEU A 304 1.26 -10.98 12.47
N ALA A 305 1.47 -12.07 13.23
CA ALA A 305 1.56 -13.42 12.67
C ALA A 305 0.24 -13.83 11.98
N PHE A 306 -0.90 -13.53 12.61
CA PHE A 306 -2.22 -13.81 12.05
C PHE A 306 -2.47 -13.05 10.74
N VAL A 307 -2.21 -11.75 10.72
CA VAL A 307 -2.34 -10.90 9.51
C VAL A 307 -1.38 -11.38 8.41
N GLY A 308 -0.14 -11.72 8.77
CA GLY A 308 0.85 -12.26 7.85
C GLY A 308 0.41 -13.56 7.18
N ILE A 309 -0.22 -14.48 7.95
CA ILE A 309 -0.79 -15.71 7.40
C ILE A 309 -1.93 -15.39 6.42
N ILE A 310 -2.83 -14.47 6.76
CA ILE A 310 -3.93 -14.08 5.88
C ILE A 310 -3.39 -13.51 4.57
N ILE A 311 -2.43 -12.58 4.64
CA ILE A 311 -1.82 -12.01 3.45
C ILE A 311 -1.16 -13.09 2.60
N ALA A 312 -0.42 -14.01 3.22
CA ALA A 312 0.23 -15.12 2.50
C ALA A 312 -0.81 -16.00 1.78
N VAL A 313 -1.91 -16.35 2.44
CA VAL A 313 -3.00 -17.13 1.85
C VAL A 313 -3.65 -16.36 0.69
N VAL A 314 -4.00 -15.10 0.89
CA VAL A 314 -4.63 -14.27 -0.14
C VAL A 314 -3.70 -14.12 -1.36
N VAL A 315 -2.43 -13.82 -1.14
CA VAL A 315 -1.43 -13.72 -2.23
C VAL A 315 -1.29 -15.05 -2.96
N ALA A 316 -1.21 -16.18 -2.26
CA ALA A 316 -1.10 -17.49 -2.87
C ALA A 316 -2.34 -17.84 -3.73
N VAL A 317 -3.54 -17.55 -3.22
CA VAL A 317 -4.79 -17.81 -3.94
C VAL A 317 -4.94 -16.88 -5.15
N VAL A 318 -4.79 -15.58 -4.94
CA VAL A 318 -5.04 -14.58 -5.99
C VAL A 318 -3.97 -14.62 -7.08
N ASN A 319 -2.70 -14.88 -6.71
CA ASN A 319 -1.61 -14.99 -7.69
C ASN A 319 -1.85 -16.11 -8.72
N HIS A 320 -2.63 -17.13 -8.38
CA HIS A 320 -3.03 -18.17 -9.33
C HIS A 320 -3.95 -17.63 -10.44
N PHE A 321 -4.71 -16.59 -10.17
CA PHE A 321 -5.65 -15.97 -11.11
C PHE A 321 -5.10 -14.72 -11.80
N VAL A 322 -3.95 -14.21 -11.35
CA VAL A 322 -3.34 -13.01 -11.92
C VAL A 322 -2.70 -13.34 -13.26
N PHE A 323 -3.07 -12.57 -14.27
CA PHE A 323 -2.45 -12.64 -15.59
C PHE A 323 -1.19 -11.76 -15.62
N TYR A 324 -0.03 -12.38 -15.79
CA TYR A 324 1.22 -11.67 -16.03
C TYR A 324 1.52 -11.69 -17.53
N GLU A 325 1.62 -10.53 -18.15
CA GLU A 325 2.13 -10.40 -19.50
C GLU A 325 3.62 -10.76 -19.50
N ASN A 326 3.91 -12.02 -19.83
CA ASN A 326 5.29 -12.48 -20.01
C ASN A 326 5.87 -11.78 -21.23
N LYS A 327 6.88 -10.93 -21.00
CA LYS A 327 7.71 -10.32 -22.05
C LYS A 327 8.59 -11.35 -22.74
#